data_bddd22e8121da62af44994844e21ca2c
#
_entry.id   bddd22e8121da62af44994844e21ca2c
#
_cell.length_a   1.000
_cell.length_b   1.000
_cell.length_c   1.000
_cell.angle_alpha   90.00
_cell.angle_beta   90.00
_cell.angle_gamma   90.00
#
_symmetry.space_group_name_H-M   'P 1'
#
loop_
_entity.id
_entity.type
_entity.pdbx_description
1 polymer ?
#
loop_
_entity_poly.entity_id
_entity_poly.type
_entity_poly.pdbx_seq_one_letter_code
_entity_poly.pdbx_strand_id
1 'polypeptide(L)'
;GVRSHLHYKGSKCISFLPLAHAYGCAFDLLVPLAVGTHITLLGKIPSPKILLKALEEIRPNLIICVPLILEKIYKKQIQPLLNKTPMRWALNIPILDSRIYGQVRKKLIDAFGGRFEEVIVGGAPINREVETFLHKIKFPFTVGYGMTECAPLISYTPHREFRPGSSGRTLFGYVETKIDSLDPENIPGEICVRGEHVMKGYYKNEEATKAVLDEDGWLHTGDMGTISADGTIFIKG
;
A
#
# COMPACT_ATOMS: atom_id res chain seq x y z
N GLY A 1 4.21 13.39 -8.47
CA GLY A 1 3.73 12.36 -7.59
C GLY A 1 4.83 11.52 -6.96
N VAL A 2 4.81 10.22 -7.14
CA VAL A 2 5.77 9.26 -6.54
C VAL A 2 7.24 9.59 -6.85
N ARG A 3 7.52 10.24 -7.98
CA ARG A 3 8.89 10.62 -8.40
C ARG A 3 9.63 11.58 -7.47
N SER A 4 8.93 12.40 -6.72
CA SER A 4 9.55 13.47 -5.91
C SER A 4 10.06 13.01 -4.54
N HIS A 5 9.68 11.80 -4.10
CA HIS A 5 9.96 11.32 -2.74
C HIS A 5 10.93 10.13 -2.68
N LEU A 6 11.19 9.47 -3.80
CA LEU A 6 12.03 8.28 -3.86
C LEU A 6 13.22 8.51 -4.80
N HIS A 7 14.43 8.38 -4.28
CA HIS A 7 15.66 8.45 -5.07
C HIS A 7 15.91 7.11 -5.75
N TYR A 8 15.43 6.95 -7.00
CA TYR A 8 15.47 5.67 -7.71
C TYR A 8 16.75 5.38 -8.47
N LYS A 9 17.60 6.38 -8.78
CA LYS A 9 18.79 6.16 -9.60
C LYS A 9 19.78 5.23 -8.89
N GLY A 10 20.01 4.06 -9.49
CA GLY A 10 20.86 3.00 -8.92
C GLY A 10 20.18 2.17 -7.83
N SER A 11 18.89 2.39 -7.57
CA SER A 11 18.10 1.58 -6.64
C SER A 11 17.75 0.21 -7.23
N LYS A 12 17.32 -0.71 -6.38
CA LYS A 12 16.87 -2.06 -6.74
C LYS A 12 15.43 -2.26 -6.34
N CYS A 13 14.67 -2.93 -7.16
CA CYS A 13 13.36 -3.45 -6.81
C CYS A 13 13.22 -4.92 -7.20
N ILE A 14 12.21 -5.56 -6.65
CA ILE A 14 11.87 -6.94 -6.94
C ILE A 14 10.44 -6.97 -7.47
N SER A 15 10.26 -7.54 -8.66
CA SER A 15 8.96 -7.69 -9.29
C SER A 15 8.47 -9.12 -9.08
N PHE A 16 7.37 -9.25 -8.37
CA PHE A 16 6.74 -10.54 -8.07
C PHE A 16 5.21 -10.49 -8.14
N LEU A 17 4.63 -9.32 -8.32
CA LEU A 17 3.20 -9.17 -8.58
C LEU A 17 2.88 -9.56 -10.03
N PRO A 18 1.65 -10.00 -10.32
CA PRO A 18 1.23 -10.29 -11.68
C PRO A 18 1.32 -9.04 -12.58
N LEU A 19 2.17 -9.08 -13.59
CA LEU A 19 2.34 -7.94 -14.53
C LEU A 19 1.13 -7.74 -15.45
N ALA A 20 0.22 -8.71 -15.53
CA ALA A 20 -1.08 -8.55 -16.20
C ALA A 20 -2.08 -7.73 -15.37
N HIS A 21 -1.83 -7.52 -14.08
CA HIS A 21 -2.63 -6.66 -13.22
C HIS A 21 -2.06 -5.24 -13.22
N ALA A 22 -2.93 -4.22 -13.30
CA ALA A 22 -2.52 -2.80 -13.39
C ALA A 22 -1.54 -2.39 -12.29
N TYR A 23 -1.74 -2.85 -11.05
CA TYR A 23 -0.86 -2.55 -9.92
C TYR A 23 0.55 -3.10 -10.10
N GLY A 24 0.70 -4.38 -10.49
CA GLY A 24 2.00 -4.98 -10.80
C GLY A 24 2.65 -4.36 -12.03
N CYS A 25 1.89 -4.16 -13.11
CA CYS A 25 2.39 -3.53 -14.33
C CYS A 25 2.96 -2.14 -14.06
N ALA A 26 2.21 -1.29 -13.35
CA ALA A 26 2.63 0.09 -13.09
C ALA A 26 3.83 0.14 -12.13
N PHE A 27 3.77 -0.55 -10.98
CA PHE A 27 4.73 -0.33 -9.90
C PHE A 27 5.86 -1.34 -9.80
N ASP A 28 5.70 -2.57 -10.32
CA ASP A 28 6.79 -3.54 -10.40
C ASP A 28 7.57 -3.46 -11.72
N LEU A 29 7.05 -2.76 -12.74
CA LEU A 29 7.69 -2.69 -14.05
C LEU A 29 7.83 -1.26 -14.60
N LEU A 30 6.72 -0.58 -14.93
CA LEU A 30 6.77 0.68 -15.70
C LEU A 30 7.43 1.82 -14.93
N VAL A 31 7.06 2.05 -13.67
CA VAL A 31 7.65 3.11 -12.83
C VAL A 31 9.14 2.83 -12.58
N PRO A 32 9.57 1.63 -12.15
CA PRO A 32 10.98 1.31 -12.00
C PRO A 32 11.79 1.50 -13.28
N LEU A 33 11.29 1.08 -14.44
CA LEU A 33 11.94 1.31 -15.73
C LEU A 33 12.10 2.80 -16.03
N ALA A 34 11.03 3.57 -15.84
CA ALA A 34 11.02 5.01 -16.15
C ALA A 34 11.98 5.83 -15.27
N VAL A 35 12.36 5.32 -14.10
CA VAL A 35 13.28 6.00 -13.17
C VAL A 35 14.67 5.38 -13.12
N GLY A 36 14.93 4.35 -13.93
CA GLY A 36 16.27 3.71 -14.03
C GLY A 36 16.60 2.80 -12.84
N THR A 37 15.59 2.16 -12.23
CA THR A 37 15.77 1.17 -11.16
C THR A 37 16.16 -0.19 -11.74
N HIS A 38 17.06 -0.90 -11.07
CA HIS A 38 17.36 -2.30 -11.40
C HIS A 38 16.21 -3.21 -10.94
N ILE A 39 15.57 -3.89 -11.89
CA ILE A 39 14.43 -4.76 -11.62
C ILE A 39 14.86 -6.24 -11.63
N THR A 40 14.58 -6.97 -10.55
CA THR A 40 14.72 -8.43 -10.51
C THR A 40 13.34 -9.06 -10.62
N LEU A 41 13.11 -9.84 -11.68
CA LEU A 41 11.84 -10.53 -11.94
C LEU A 41 11.85 -11.93 -11.30
N LEU A 42 10.86 -12.25 -10.45
CA LEU A 42 10.70 -13.59 -9.89
C LEU A 42 9.87 -14.54 -10.77
N GLY A 43 9.25 -14.03 -11.82
CA GLY A 43 8.52 -14.81 -12.84
C GLY A 43 7.20 -15.46 -12.39
N LYS A 44 6.92 -15.54 -11.10
CA LYS A 44 5.67 -16.04 -10.51
C LYS A 44 5.48 -15.52 -9.09
N ILE A 45 4.25 -15.56 -8.59
CA ILE A 45 3.95 -15.18 -7.20
C ILE A 45 4.65 -16.17 -6.25
N PRO A 46 5.63 -15.73 -5.47
CA PRO A 46 6.39 -16.59 -4.60
C PRO A 46 5.63 -16.96 -3.32
N SER A 47 5.98 -18.09 -2.72
CA SER A 47 5.62 -18.32 -1.32
C SER A 47 6.34 -17.32 -0.41
N PRO A 48 5.82 -17.02 0.79
CA PRO A 48 6.49 -16.11 1.74
C PRO A 48 7.95 -16.48 2.01
N LYS A 49 8.28 -17.77 2.08
CA LYS A 49 9.64 -18.25 2.30
C LYS A 49 10.57 -17.90 1.12
N ILE A 50 10.11 -18.12 -0.10
CA ILE A 50 10.88 -17.80 -1.31
C ILE A 50 11.06 -16.29 -1.43
N LEU A 51 9.99 -15.52 -1.17
CA LEU A 51 10.05 -14.07 -1.21
C LEU A 51 11.05 -13.50 -0.21
N LEU A 52 11.00 -13.93 1.06
CA LEU A 52 11.94 -13.45 2.08
C LEU A 52 13.40 -13.76 1.72
N LYS A 53 13.68 -14.95 1.17
CA LYS A 53 15.01 -15.29 0.67
C LYS A 53 15.45 -14.37 -0.46
N ALA A 54 14.57 -14.09 -1.41
CA ALA A 54 14.85 -13.17 -2.51
C ALA A 54 15.06 -11.72 -2.02
N LEU A 55 14.28 -11.25 -1.05
CA LEU A 55 14.45 -9.93 -0.44
C LEU A 55 15.79 -9.80 0.28
N GLU A 56 16.23 -10.84 0.99
CA GLU A 56 17.52 -10.90 1.66
C GLU A 56 18.69 -10.84 0.67
N GLU A 57 18.61 -11.58 -0.45
CA GLU A 57 19.64 -11.62 -1.49
C GLU A 57 19.71 -10.32 -2.32
N ILE A 58 18.55 -9.81 -2.75
CA ILE A 58 18.46 -8.65 -3.66
C ILE A 58 18.62 -7.34 -2.90
N ARG A 59 18.08 -7.27 -1.66
CA ARG A 59 18.09 -6.08 -0.79
C ARG A 59 17.49 -4.86 -1.50
N PRO A 60 16.21 -4.90 -1.88
CA PRO A 60 15.56 -3.83 -2.64
C PRO A 60 15.46 -2.54 -1.82
N ASN A 61 15.33 -1.41 -2.52
CA ASN A 61 15.12 -0.10 -1.91
C ASN A 61 13.63 0.22 -1.73
N LEU A 62 12.78 -0.35 -2.58
CA LEU A 62 11.33 -0.24 -2.52
C LEU A 62 10.71 -1.62 -2.66
N ILE A 63 9.68 -1.88 -1.87
CA ILE A 63 8.92 -3.13 -1.91
C ILE A 63 7.45 -2.80 -2.14
N ILE A 64 6.91 -3.30 -3.23
CA ILE A 64 5.48 -3.20 -3.55
C ILE A 64 4.86 -4.56 -3.26
N CYS A 65 3.82 -4.62 -2.45
CA CYS A 65 3.19 -5.90 -2.12
C CYS A 65 1.69 -5.79 -1.89
N VAL A 66 1.05 -6.94 -1.78
CA VAL A 66 -0.35 -7.06 -1.39
C VAL A 66 -0.46 -7.44 0.10
N PRO A 67 -1.56 -7.08 0.79
CA PRO A 67 -1.73 -7.32 2.22
C PRO A 67 -1.47 -8.75 2.65
N LEU A 68 -1.95 -9.71 1.86
CA LEU A 68 -1.82 -11.15 2.13
C LEU A 68 -0.38 -11.61 2.43
N ILE A 69 0.62 -10.95 1.84
CA ILE A 69 2.03 -11.26 2.05
C ILE A 69 2.46 -10.86 3.44
N LEU A 70 2.20 -9.61 3.84
CA LEU A 70 2.50 -9.10 5.18
C LEU A 70 1.75 -9.88 6.25
N GLU A 71 0.47 -10.17 6.02
CA GLU A 71 -0.37 -10.94 6.93
C GLU A 71 0.16 -12.37 7.14
N LYS A 72 0.60 -13.04 6.08
CA LYS A 72 1.20 -14.37 6.19
C LYS A 72 2.53 -14.34 6.95
N ILE A 73 3.35 -13.32 6.73
CA ILE A 73 4.60 -13.13 7.46
C ILE A 73 4.31 -12.86 8.94
N TYR A 74 3.38 -11.95 9.22
CA TYR A 74 2.93 -11.66 10.58
C TYR A 74 2.44 -12.91 11.31
N LYS A 75 1.46 -13.63 10.73
CA LYS A 75 0.87 -14.82 11.34
C LYS A 75 1.88 -15.96 11.56
N LYS A 76 2.82 -16.15 10.63
CA LYS A 76 3.78 -17.28 10.72
C LYS A 76 5.01 -16.98 11.56
N GLN A 77 5.50 -15.74 11.56
CA GLN A 77 6.79 -15.42 12.17
C GLN A 77 6.68 -14.57 13.43
N ILE A 78 5.66 -13.70 13.52
CA ILE A 78 5.56 -12.71 14.59
C ILE A 78 4.56 -13.12 15.64
N GLN A 79 3.33 -13.42 15.25
CA GLN A 79 2.25 -13.76 16.16
C GLN A 79 2.60 -14.92 17.11
N PRO A 80 3.26 -16.03 16.68
CA PRO A 80 3.68 -17.09 17.59
C PRO A 80 4.71 -16.66 18.63
N LEU A 81 5.54 -15.66 18.31
CA LEU A 81 6.52 -15.10 19.25
C LEU A 81 5.83 -14.23 20.31
N LEU A 82 4.89 -13.39 19.88
CA LEU A 82 4.13 -12.49 20.75
C LEU A 82 3.19 -13.26 21.70
N ASN A 83 2.68 -14.42 21.29
CA ASN A 83 1.75 -15.23 22.04
C ASN A 83 2.40 -16.10 23.12
N LYS A 84 3.74 -16.17 23.19
CA LYS A 84 4.43 -16.89 24.27
C LYS A 84 4.18 -16.20 25.61
N THR A 85 3.83 -16.99 26.64
CA THR A 85 3.49 -16.47 27.98
C THR A 85 4.49 -15.45 28.54
N PRO A 86 5.82 -15.72 28.55
CA PRO A 86 6.78 -14.73 29.06
C PRO A 86 6.82 -13.45 28.24
N MET A 87 6.57 -13.53 26.92
CA MET A 87 6.53 -12.37 26.03
C MET A 87 5.31 -11.51 26.32
N ARG A 88 4.13 -12.10 26.53
CA ARG A 88 2.90 -11.38 26.90
C ARG A 88 3.06 -10.60 28.21
N TRP A 89 3.71 -11.19 29.22
CA TRP A 89 4.02 -10.48 30.46
C TRP A 89 4.99 -9.34 30.26
N ALA A 90 6.07 -9.54 29.51
CA ALA A 90 7.07 -8.53 29.24
C ALA A 90 6.50 -7.34 28.43
N LEU A 91 5.53 -7.57 27.55
CA LEU A 91 4.85 -6.53 26.76
C LEU A 91 3.92 -5.63 27.59
N ASN A 92 3.57 -6.02 28.81
CA ASN A 92 2.80 -5.18 29.75
C ASN A 92 3.68 -4.24 30.59
N ILE A 93 5.00 -4.31 30.44
CA ILE A 93 5.96 -3.44 31.15
C ILE A 93 6.48 -2.40 30.16
N PRO A 94 6.21 -1.08 30.35
CA PRO A 94 6.47 -0.03 29.35
C PRO A 94 7.93 0.09 28.86
N ILE A 95 8.92 -0.28 29.69
CA ILE A 95 10.34 -0.23 29.30
C ILE A 95 10.74 -1.48 28.50
N LEU A 96 10.16 -2.64 28.83
CA LEU A 96 10.45 -3.89 28.14
C LEU A 96 9.71 -3.98 26.80
N ASP A 97 8.49 -3.44 26.70
CA ASP A 97 7.71 -3.46 25.46
C ASP A 97 8.44 -2.71 24.35
N SER A 98 8.98 -1.53 24.61
CA SER A 98 9.70 -0.73 23.63
C SER A 98 10.97 -1.44 23.10
N ARG A 99 11.70 -2.13 23.99
CA ARG A 99 12.87 -2.95 23.61
C ARG A 99 12.47 -4.15 22.75
N ILE A 100 11.41 -4.85 23.15
CA ILE A 100 10.89 -6.02 22.41
C ILE A 100 10.41 -5.59 21.02
N TYR A 101 9.60 -4.54 20.93
CA TYR A 101 9.12 -4.01 19.65
C TYR A 101 10.28 -3.51 18.76
N GLY A 102 11.30 -2.90 19.35
CA GLY A 102 12.52 -2.53 18.63
C GLY A 102 13.27 -3.72 18.05
N GLN A 103 13.38 -4.83 18.79
CA GLN A 103 14.01 -6.06 18.30
C GLN A 103 13.15 -6.74 17.20
N VAL A 104 11.83 -6.78 17.37
CA VAL A 104 10.92 -7.33 16.36
C VAL A 104 10.98 -6.50 15.09
N ARG A 105 10.95 -5.17 15.21
CA ARG A 105 11.13 -4.26 14.08
C ARG A 105 12.42 -4.53 13.33
N LYS A 106 13.55 -4.62 14.05
CA LYS A 106 14.86 -4.89 13.45
C LYS A 106 14.87 -6.20 12.69
N LYS A 107 14.39 -7.29 13.31
CA LYS A 107 14.28 -8.60 12.66
C LYS A 107 13.42 -8.57 11.40
N LEU A 108 12.31 -7.83 11.41
CA LEU A 108 11.47 -7.65 10.24
C LEU A 108 12.21 -6.87 9.15
N ILE A 109 12.83 -5.75 9.48
CA ILE A 109 13.61 -4.96 8.53
C ILE A 109 14.70 -5.82 7.90
N ASP A 110 15.45 -6.58 8.70
CA ASP A 110 16.51 -7.47 8.23
C ASP A 110 15.95 -8.57 7.30
N ALA A 111 14.80 -9.18 7.65
CA ALA A 111 14.13 -10.19 6.82
C ALA A 111 13.63 -9.64 5.48
N PHE A 112 13.34 -8.35 5.41
CA PHE A 112 12.98 -7.65 4.17
C PHE A 112 14.20 -7.08 3.42
N GLY A 113 15.42 -7.53 3.74
CA GLY A 113 16.66 -7.16 3.07
C GLY A 113 17.40 -5.97 3.69
N GLY A 114 16.82 -5.28 4.67
CA GLY A 114 17.48 -4.28 5.52
C GLY A 114 17.85 -2.95 4.85
N ARG A 115 17.44 -2.72 3.59
CA ARG A 115 17.79 -1.52 2.81
C ARG A 115 16.61 -0.76 2.25
N PHE A 116 15.42 -1.31 2.35
CA PHE A 116 14.24 -0.64 1.79
C PHE A 116 13.88 0.62 2.59
N GLU A 117 13.37 1.61 1.88
CA GLU A 117 12.87 2.84 2.48
C GLU A 117 11.47 2.65 3.02
N GLU A 118 10.62 1.96 2.24
CA GLU A 118 9.26 1.61 2.67
C GLU A 118 8.72 0.39 1.93
N VAL A 119 7.67 -0.18 2.51
CA VAL A 119 6.81 -1.20 1.90
C VAL A 119 5.48 -0.55 1.55
N ILE A 120 5.14 -0.49 0.27
CA ILE A 120 3.84 0.01 -0.19
C ILE A 120 2.89 -1.18 -0.35
N VAL A 121 1.77 -1.11 0.36
CA VAL A 121 0.73 -2.14 0.37
C VAL A 121 -0.48 -1.62 -0.39
N GLY A 122 -0.95 -2.40 -1.36
CA GLY A 122 -2.10 -2.02 -2.17
C GLY A 122 -2.83 -3.21 -2.74
N GLY A 123 -3.92 -2.94 -3.47
CA GLY A 123 -4.70 -3.95 -4.20
C GLY A 123 -5.75 -4.70 -3.37
N ALA A 124 -5.78 -4.52 -2.05
CA ALA A 124 -6.82 -5.04 -1.16
C ALA A 124 -6.71 -4.36 0.23
N PRO A 125 -7.78 -4.40 1.06
CA PRO A 125 -7.71 -3.94 2.45
C PRO A 125 -6.72 -4.78 3.27
N ILE A 126 -5.88 -4.10 4.07
CA ILE A 126 -4.99 -4.77 5.03
C ILE A 126 -5.76 -5.14 6.32
N ASN A 127 -5.44 -6.31 6.90
CA ASN A 127 -6.01 -6.70 8.18
C ASN A 127 -5.64 -5.68 9.27
N ARG A 128 -6.64 -5.18 10.01
CA ARG A 128 -6.48 -4.09 10.97
C ARG A 128 -5.55 -4.43 12.15
N GLU A 129 -5.52 -5.69 12.59
CA GLU A 129 -4.59 -6.15 13.62
C GLU A 129 -3.14 -6.04 13.13
N VAL A 130 -2.88 -6.48 11.90
CA VAL A 130 -1.56 -6.43 11.28
C VAL A 130 -1.12 -5.00 11.06
N GLU A 131 -1.99 -4.14 10.52
CA GLU A 131 -1.73 -2.71 10.32
C GLU A 131 -1.34 -2.03 11.65
N THR A 132 -2.19 -2.20 12.67
CA THR A 132 -1.98 -1.63 14.01
C THR A 132 -0.65 -2.10 14.60
N PHE A 133 -0.34 -3.38 14.47
CA PHE A 133 0.92 -3.93 14.94
C PHE A 133 2.12 -3.34 14.22
N LEU A 134 2.11 -3.31 12.89
CA LEU A 134 3.21 -2.76 12.07
C LEU A 134 3.44 -1.27 12.38
N HIS A 135 2.35 -0.52 12.55
CA HIS A 135 2.43 0.89 12.96
C HIS A 135 3.03 1.02 14.38
N LYS A 136 2.57 0.20 15.34
CA LYS A 136 3.08 0.21 16.72
C LYS A 136 4.58 -0.04 16.80
N ILE A 137 5.11 -0.97 16.03
CA ILE A 137 6.56 -1.24 15.97
C ILE A 137 7.31 -0.26 15.08
N LYS A 138 6.63 0.73 14.49
CA LYS A 138 7.20 1.70 13.54
C LYS A 138 7.89 1.02 12.35
N PHE A 139 7.31 -0.07 11.83
CA PHE A 139 7.78 -0.69 10.59
C PHE A 139 7.50 0.28 9.42
N PRO A 140 8.45 0.51 8.49
CA PRO A 140 8.25 1.48 7.42
C PRO A 140 7.34 0.92 6.33
N PHE A 141 6.03 1.06 6.50
CA PHE A 141 5.02 0.67 5.52
C PHE A 141 3.98 1.77 5.34
N THR A 142 3.32 1.74 4.21
CA THR A 142 2.18 2.59 3.90
C THR A 142 1.14 1.81 3.11
N VAL A 143 -0.08 2.33 3.07
CA VAL A 143 -1.18 1.78 2.27
C VAL A 143 -1.55 2.78 1.19
N GLY A 144 -1.62 2.31 -0.05
CA GLY A 144 -2.12 3.06 -1.19
C GLY A 144 -3.48 2.54 -1.63
N TYR A 145 -4.31 3.43 -2.20
CA TYR A 145 -5.60 3.09 -2.76
C TYR A 145 -5.64 3.41 -4.25
N GLY A 146 -6.33 2.56 -4.97
CA GLY A 146 -6.55 2.73 -6.38
C GLY A 146 -7.28 1.56 -7.01
N MET A 147 -7.59 1.70 -8.30
CA MET A 147 -8.32 0.71 -9.08
C MET A 147 -7.82 0.72 -10.52
N THR A 148 -8.12 -0.33 -11.28
CA THR A 148 -7.67 -0.48 -12.66
C THR A 148 -8.10 0.68 -13.54
N GLU A 149 -9.29 1.19 -13.33
CA GLU A 149 -9.89 2.33 -14.02
C GLU A 149 -9.16 3.65 -13.79
N CYS A 150 -8.22 3.70 -12.82
CA CYS A 150 -7.42 4.88 -12.47
C CYS A 150 -5.90 4.69 -12.71
N ALA A 151 -5.49 3.75 -13.51
CA ALA A 151 -4.13 3.49 -14.02
C ALA A 151 -2.96 3.42 -12.99
N PRO A 152 -3.01 2.76 -11.85
CA PRO A 152 -4.10 2.38 -10.97
C PRO A 152 -4.23 3.25 -9.71
N LEU A 153 -3.39 4.29 -9.48
CA LEU A 153 -3.23 4.95 -8.17
C LEU A 153 -4.11 6.19 -8.02
N ILE A 154 -4.88 6.22 -6.95
CA ILE A 154 -5.72 7.37 -6.55
C ILE A 154 -5.07 8.12 -5.37
N SER A 155 -4.65 7.39 -4.34
CA SER A 155 -4.08 8.01 -3.14
C SER A 155 -2.88 7.25 -2.60
N TYR A 156 -1.97 8.01 -1.99
CA TYR A 156 -0.75 7.51 -1.38
C TYR A 156 -0.17 8.56 -0.43
N THR A 157 0.47 8.09 0.64
CA THR A 157 1.24 8.94 1.56
C THR A 157 2.51 8.19 1.97
N PRO A 158 3.70 8.83 1.99
CA PRO A 158 4.90 8.19 2.51
C PRO A 158 4.73 7.66 3.92
N HIS A 159 5.37 6.55 4.27
CA HIS A 159 5.20 5.86 5.56
C HIS A 159 5.39 6.75 6.79
N ARG A 160 6.19 7.82 6.68
CA ARG A 160 6.45 8.76 7.79
C ARG A 160 5.22 9.60 8.14
N GLU A 161 4.31 9.77 7.20
CA GLU A 161 3.08 10.56 7.35
C GLU A 161 1.83 9.66 7.33
N PHE A 162 2.03 8.34 7.27
CA PHE A 162 0.94 7.37 7.23
C PHE A 162 0.11 7.41 8.52
N ARG A 163 -1.20 7.44 8.35
CA ARG A 163 -2.19 7.35 9.44
C ARG A 163 -2.85 5.98 9.42
N PRO A 164 -2.86 5.24 10.53
CA PRO A 164 -3.55 3.94 10.60
C PRO A 164 -5.03 4.04 10.19
N GLY A 165 -5.48 3.09 9.39
CA GLY A 165 -6.83 3.05 8.83
C GLY A 165 -7.04 3.96 7.62
N SER A 166 -6.04 4.75 7.21
CA SER A 166 -6.10 5.55 5.98
C SER A 166 -5.54 4.78 4.78
N SER A 167 -5.91 5.24 3.60
CA SER A 167 -5.38 4.78 2.33
C SER A 167 -4.49 5.82 1.64
N GLY A 168 -3.95 6.76 2.42
CA GLY A 168 -3.12 7.85 1.95
C GLY A 168 -3.92 9.07 1.50
N ARG A 169 -3.18 10.11 1.09
CA ARG A 169 -3.75 11.34 0.54
C ARG A 169 -3.94 11.24 -0.97
N THR A 170 -4.97 11.88 -1.48
CA THR A 170 -5.16 12.10 -2.92
C THR A 170 -3.87 12.63 -3.55
N LEU A 171 -3.52 12.16 -4.73
CA LEU A 171 -2.31 12.59 -5.45
C LEU A 171 -2.49 14.03 -5.96
N PHE A 172 -2.17 14.99 -5.10
CA PHE A 172 -2.36 16.41 -5.35
C PHE A 172 -1.74 16.86 -6.69
N GLY A 173 -2.52 17.64 -7.45
CA GLY A 173 -2.12 18.18 -8.76
C GLY A 173 -2.29 17.18 -9.92
N TYR A 174 -2.67 15.93 -9.66
CA TYR A 174 -2.89 14.90 -10.68
C TYR A 174 -4.27 14.26 -10.60
N VAL A 175 -4.83 14.20 -9.39
CA VAL A 175 -6.09 13.53 -9.08
C VAL A 175 -6.96 14.48 -8.28
N GLU A 176 -8.20 14.63 -8.70
CA GLU A 176 -9.27 15.23 -7.92
C GLU A 176 -10.09 14.11 -7.28
N THR A 177 -10.40 14.25 -5.99
CA THR A 177 -11.24 13.28 -5.27
C THR A 177 -12.31 14.03 -4.51
N LYS A 178 -13.53 13.55 -4.59
CA LYS A 178 -14.65 13.99 -3.74
C LYS A 178 -15.33 12.79 -3.10
N ILE A 179 -15.97 13.02 -1.98
CA ILE A 179 -16.89 12.05 -1.36
C ILE A 179 -18.31 12.57 -1.59
N ASP A 180 -19.15 11.74 -2.18
CA ASP A 180 -20.57 12.07 -2.37
C ASP A 180 -21.30 11.94 -1.03
N SER A 181 -21.21 13.00 -0.22
CA SER A 181 -21.75 13.09 1.13
C SER A 181 -22.03 14.52 1.52
N LEU A 182 -23.00 14.74 2.40
CA LEU A 182 -23.30 16.05 2.99
C LEU A 182 -22.20 16.52 3.97
N ASP A 183 -21.48 15.60 4.56
CA ASP A 183 -20.33 15.85 5.44
C ASP A 183 -19.22 14.85 5.11
N PRO A 184 -18.37 15.15 4.10
CA PRO A 184 -17.32 14.22 3.62
C PRO A 184 -16.32 13.77 4.66
N GLU A 185 -16.14 14.53 5.74
CA GLU A 185 -15.21 14.17 6.81
C GLU A 185 -15.79 13.15 7.79
N ASN A 186 -17.09 13.21 8.06
CA ASN A 186 -17.72 12.44 9.14
C ASN A 186 -18.72 11.39 8.64
N ILE A 187 -19.39 11.67 7.51
CA ILE A 187 -20.42 10.79 6.94
C ILE A 187 -19.85 10.10 5.70
N PRO A 188 -19.70 8.77 5.70
CA PRO A 188 -19.22 8.05 4.52
C PRO A 188 -20.15 8.26 3.32
N GLY A 189 -19.57 8.51 2.16
CA GLY A 189 -20.23 8.56 0.87
C GLY A 189 -19.37 7.87 -0.18
N GLU A 190 -19.86 7.79 -1.41
CA GLU A 190 -19.11 7.20 -2.50
C GLU A 190 -17.86 8.04 -2.83
N ILE A 191 -16.74 7.38 -3.03
CA ILE A 191 -15.51 8.00 -3.46
C ILE A 191 -15.61 8.24 -4.97
N CYS A 192 -15.58 9.50 -5.42
CA CYS A 192 -15.56 9.86 -6.82
C CYS A 192 -14.20 10.46 -7.19
N VAL A 193 -13.69 10.11 -8.36
CA VAL A 193 -12.33 10.46 -8.78
C VAL A 193 -12.36 11.07 -10.19
N ARG A 194 -11.58 12.12 -10.41
CA ARG A 194 -11.38 12.75 -11.71
C ARG A 194 -9.90 13.06 -11.96
N GLY A 195 -9.45 12.92 -13.20
CA GLY A 195 -8.08 13.24 -13.61
C GLY A 195 -7.68 12.54 -14.90
N GLU A 196 -6.52 12.92 -15.43
CA GLU A 196 -5.99 12.34 -16.69
C GLU A 196 -5.71 10.84 -16.62
N HIS A 197 -5.56 10.29 -15.43
CA HIS A 197 -5.30 8.88 -15.19
C HIS A 197 -6.57 8.02 -15.19
N VAL A 198 -7.77 8.64 -15.18
CA VAL A 198 -9.05 7.93 -15.25
C VAL A 198 -9.25 7.36 -16.66
N MET A 199 -9.75 6.15 -16.74
CA MET A 199 -10.04 5.46 -18.00
C MET A 199 -10.97 6.29 -18.89
N LYS A 200 -10.88 6.08 -20.21
CA LYS A 200 -11.83 6.66 -21.17
C LYS A 200 -13.16 5.90 -21.24
N GLY A 201 -13.22 4.71 -20.68
CA GLY A 201 -14.37 3.83 -20.65
C GLY A 201 -14.01 2.36 -20.85
N TYR A 202 -15.01 1.51 -20.72
CA TYR A 202 -14.89 0.08 -20.98
C TYR A 202 -15.01 -0.20 -22.49
N TYR A 203 -14.07 -0.96 -23.01
CA TYR A 203 -13.99 -1.26 -24.44
C TYR A 203 -15.27 -1.90 -24.96
N LYS A 204 -15.90 -1.27 -25.96
CA LYS A 204 -17.18 -1.70 -26.58
C LYS A 204 -18.33 -1.92 -25.58
N ASN A 205 -18.32 -1.20 -24.46
CA ASN A 205 -19.37 -1.28 -23.45
C ASN A 205 -19.74 0.13 -22.94
N GLU A 206 -20.50 0.85 -23.74
CA GLU A 206 -20.93 2.21 -23.40
C GLU A 206 -21.88 2.26 -22.21
N GLU A 207 -22.74 1.25 -22.06
CA GLU A 207 -23.68 1.16 -20.95
C GLU A 207 -22.94 1.08 -19.60
N ALA A 208 -22.00 0.14 -19.47
CA ALA A 208 -21.18 0.04 -18.28
C ALA A 208 -20.29 1.29 -18.05
N THR A 209 -19.83 1.94 -19.14
CA THR A 209 -19.07 3.18 -19.03
C THR A 209 -19.93 4.31 -18.44
N LYS A 210 -21.12 4.53 -18.97
CA LYS A 210 -22.06 5.56 -18.49
C LYS A 210 -22.57 5.30 -17.07
N ALA A 211 -22.54 4.04 -16.63
CA ALA A 211 -22.93 3.68 -15.28
C ALA A 211 -21.93 4.13 -14.21
N VAL A 212 -20.65 4.34 -14.58
CA VAL A 212 -19.58 4.67 -13.64
C VAL A 212 -18.86 5.98 -13.93
N LEU A 213 -18.99 6.51 -15.14
CA LEU A 213 -18.33 7.76 -15.58
C LEU A 213 -19.39 8.77 -15.97
N ASP A 214 -19.50 9.85 -15.20
CA ASP A 214 -20.49 10.90 -15.44
C ASP A 214 -20.04 11.90 -16.54
N GLU A 215 -20.96 12.81 -16.93
CA GLU A 215 -20.72 13.80 -17.99
C GLU A 215 -19.65 14.84 -17.61
N ASP A 216 -19.40 15.06 -16.31
CA ASP A 216 -18.40 15.97 -15.79
C ASP A 216 -17.03 15.28 -15.64
N GLY A 217 -16.90 14.01 -16.03
CA GLY A 217 -15.68 13.21 -16.00
C GLY A 217 -15.33 12.63 -14.64
N TRP A 218 -16.28 12.56 -13.70
CA TRP A 218 -16.10 11.86 -12.44
C TRP A 218 -16.34 10.37 -12.61
N LEU A 219 -15.37 9.58 -12.17
CA LEU A 219 -15.51 8.14 -12.02
C LEU A 219 -16.10 7.84 -10.64
N HIS A 220 -17.23 7.18 -10.62
CA HIS A 220 -17.88 6.60 -9.45
C HIS A 220 -17.22 5.26 -9.15
N THR A 221 -16.48 5.18 -8.03
CA THR A 221 -15.62 4.00 -7.77
C THR A 221 -16.40 2.80 -7.22
N GLY A 222 -17.59 3.04 -6.68
CA GLY A 222 -18.34 2.05 -5.91
C GLY A 222 -17.82 1.83 -4.49
N ASP A 223 -16.68 2.40 -4.13
CA ASP A 223 -16.10 2.31 -2.79
C ASP A 223 -16.65 3.44 -1.90
N MET A 224 -17.00 3.11 -0.65
CA MET A 224 -17.46 4.08 0.34
C MET A 224 -16.31 4.57 1.21
N GLY A 225 -16.28 5.86 1.52
CA GLY A 225 -15.22 6.43 2.34
C GLY A 225 -15.50 7.80 2.91
N THR A 226 -14.55 8.32 3.67
CA THR A 226 -14.48 9.69 4.15
C THR A 226 -13.16 10.31 3.73
N ILE A 227 -13.08 11.64 3.64
CA ILE A 227 -11.87 12.38 3.31
C ILE A 227 -11.65 13.48 4.34
N SER A 228 -10.48 13.55 4.93
CA SER A 228 -10.13 14.63 5.86
C SER A 228 -9.70 15.90 5.12
N ALA A 229 -9.68 17.04 5.82
CA ALA A 229 -9.34 18.35 5.24
C ALA A 229 -7.99 18.40 4.50
N ASP A 230 -7.05 17.54 4.86
CA ASP A 230 -5.74 17.42 4.20
C ASP A 230 -5.74 16.45 3.00
N GLY A 231 -6.90 15.96 2.58
CA GLY A 231 -7.07 15.05 1.45
C GLY A 231 -6.77 13.58 1.78
N THR A 232 -6.65 13.20 3.06
CA THR A 232 -6.45 11.79 3.45
C THR A 232 -7.76 11.02 3.35
N ILE A 233 -7.73 9.90 2.62
CA ILE A 233 -8.89 9.03 2.36
C ILE A 233 -8.93 7.88 3.38
N PHE A 234 -10.13 7.60 3.89
CA PHE A 234 -10.43 6.47 4.78
C PHE A 234 -11.54 5.63 4.16
N ILE A 235 -11.21 4.47 3.63
CA ILE A 235 -12.17 3.54 3.04
C ILE A 235 -13.00 2.88 4.14
N LYS A 236 -14.31 2.79 3.94
CA LYS A 236 -15.29 2.27 4.92
C LYS A 236 -16.07 1.06 4.40
N GLY A 237 -16.08 0.80 3.11
CA GLY A 237 -16.75 -0.32 2.46
C GLY A 237 -16.67 -0.26 0.97
#